data_f65d44537df7c167f8ebd17f8917857a
#
_entry.id   f65d44537df7c167f8ebd17f8917857a
#
_cell.length_a   1.000
_cell.length_b   1.000
_cell.length_c   1.000
_cell.angle_alpha   90.00
_cell.angle_beta   90.00
_cell.angle_gamma   90.00
#
_symmetry.space_group_name_H-M   'P 1'
#
loop_
_entity.id
_entity.type
_entity.pdbx_description
1 polymer ?
#
loop_
_entity_poly.entity_id
_entity_poly.type
_entity_poly.pdbx_seq_one_letter_code
_entity_poly.pdbx_strand_id
1 'polypeptide(L)'
;LTTLNVQGLTVLQKLRCNGNKLASLNVKNLSALQELYCNDNQLTTLTVQGCTALKALECNGNGLTSLNVQNCPALRRLYCDRNKLNAQAFTKIFGDLPSVTIGFCVLYTEKAGVSEGNHTDFTAPPALQSAFQNAKTVKKWKMYKYDTAGKAVEM
;
A
#
# COMPACT_ATOMS: atom_id res chain seq x y z
N LEU A 1 -7.19 2.15 19.79
CA LEU A 1 -8.50 1.80 19.19
C LEU A 1 -8.45 0.40 18.62
N THR A 2 -9.52 -0.38 18.81
CA THR A 2 -9.71 -1.72 18.23
C THR A 2 -10.70 -1.71 17.07
N THR A 3 -11.57 -0.71 17.02
CA THR A 3 -12.55 -0.51 15.96
C THR A 3 -12.63 0.97 15.59
N LEU A 4 -12.94 1.26 14.33
CA LEU A 4 -13.16 2.61 13.84
C LEU A 4 -14.18 2.56 12.71
N ASN A 5 -15.29 3.28 12.88
CA ASN A 5 -16.30 3.43 11.84
C ASN A 5 -16.23 4.85 11.26
N VAL A 6 -15.94 4.93 9.97
CA VAL A 6 -15.89 6.18 9.21
C VAL A 6 -16.82 6.15 7.99
N GLN A 7 -17.71 5.16 7.94
CA GLN A 7 -18.66 5.04 6.84
C GLN A 7 -19.59 6.26 6.77
N GLY A 8 -19.84 6.73 5.57
CA GLY A 8 -20.70 7.90 5.35
C GLY A 8 -20.02 9.26 5.54
N LEU A 9 -18.77 9.31 5.99
CA LEU A 9 -18.02 10.57 6.11
C LEU A 9 -17.50 11.03 4.74
N THR A 10 -18.37 11.27 3.80
CA THR A 10 -18.04 11.47 2.37
C THR A 10 -17.21 12.72 2.08
N VAL A 11 -17.17 13.68 3.02
CA VAL A 11 -16.36 14.91 2.92
C VAL A 11 -14.98 14.77 3.60
N LEU A 12 -14.70 13.62 4.23
CA LEU A 12 -13.43 13.38 4.91
C LEU A 12 -12.28 13.36 3.90
N GLN A 13 -11.31 14.25 4.07
CA GLN A 13 -10.16 14.37 3.17
C GLN A 13 -8.91 13.67 3.70
N LYS A 14 -8.76 13.56 5.01
CA LYS A 14 -7.60 12.98 5.65
C LYS A 14 -8.00 12.15 6.86
N LEU A 15 -7.49 10.92 6.91
CA LEU A 15 -7.69 10.02 8.05
C LEU A 15 -6.33 9.55 8.58
N ARG A 16 -6.10 9.80 9.86
CA ARG A 16 -4.94 9.29 10.59
C ARG A 16 -5.42 8.39 11.72
N CYS A 17 -5.21 7.11 11.59
CA CYS A 17 -5.53 6.09 12.60
C CYS A 17 -4.37 5.10 12.81
N ASN A 18 -3.16 5.54 12.47
CA ASN A 18 -1.93 4.76 12.67
C ASN A 18 -1.63 4.49 14.15
N GLY A 19 -0.83 3.45 14.45
CA GLY A 19 -0.41 3.11 15.82
C GLY A 19 -1.56 2.67 16.74
N ASN A 20 -2.53 1.95 16.21
CA ASN A 20 -3.68 1.44 16.95
C ASN A 20 -3.72 -0.12 16.95
N LYS A 21 -4.85 -0.70 17.28
CA LYS A 21 -5.09 -2.15 17.29
C LYS A 21 -6.27 -2.53 16.40
N LEU A 22 -6.43 -1.82 15.28
CA LEU A 22 -7.52 -2.06 14.34
C LEU A 22 -7.28 -3.39 13.60
N ALA A 23 -8.26 -4.30 13.63
CA ALA A 23 -8.21 -5.57 12.90
C ALA A 23 -8.74 -5.44 11.46
N SER A 24 -9.59 -4.46 11.20
CA SER A 24 -10.11 -4.11 9.88
C SER A 24 -10.36 -2.62 9.76
N LEU A 25 -10.31 -2.11 8.55
CA LEU A 25 -10.66 -0.72 8.24
C LEU A 25 -11.38 -0.68 6.89
N ASN A 26 -12.57 -0.09 6.88
CA ASN A 26 -13.38 0.09 5.69
C ASN A 26 -13.60 1.58 5.45
N VAL A 27 -12.94 2.10 4.42
CA VAL A 27 -13.09 3.48 3.95
C VAL A 27 -13.77 3.53 2.57
N LYS A 28 -14.48 2.46 2.20
CA LYS A 28 -15.16 2.34 0.90
C LYS A 28 -16.03 3.57 0.61
N ASN A 29 -15.91 4.08 -0.62
CA ASN A 29 -16.69 5.21 -1.14
C ASN A 29 -16.45 6.56 -0.43
N LEU A 30 -15.39 6.72 0.35
CA LEU A 30 -14.96 8.03 0.83
C LEU A 30 -14.25 8.77 -0.33
N SER A 31 -15.03 9.26 -1.27
CA SER A 31 -14.54 9.82 -2.54
C SER A 31 -13.69 11.08 -2.39
N ALA A 32 -13.87 11.83 -1.29
CA ALA A 32 -13.05 13.00 -0.97
C ALA A 32 -11.73 12.65 -0.23
N LEU A 33 -11.54 11.39 0.20
CA LEU A 33 -10.36 11.00 0.99
C LEU A 33 -9.10 11.07 0.15
N GLN A 34 -8.19 11.97 0.52
CA GLN A 34 -6.91 12.20 -0.18
C GLN A 34 -5.73 11.50 0.49
N GLU A 35 -5.75 11.39 1.82
CA GLU A 35 -4.66 10.79 2.59
C GLU A 35 -5.21 9.82 3.64
N LEU A 36 -4.70 8.59 3.61
CA LEU A 36 -5.00 7.56 4.60
C LEU A 36 -3.71 7.05 5.23
N TYR A 37 -3.57 7.25 6.55
CA TYR A 37 -2.47 6.76 7.38
C TYR A 37 -3.05 5.74 8.37
N CYS A 38 -2.90 4.46 8.07
CA CYS A 38 -3.38 3.35 8.89
C CYS A 38 -2.26 2.35 9.23
N ASN A 39 -1.01 2.79 9.08
CA ASN A 39 0.17 1.99 9.40
C ASN A 39 0.23 1.61 10.88
N ASP A 40 0.98 0.55 11.19
CA ASP A 40 1.20 0.03 12.55
C ASP A 40 -0.12 -0.23 13.30
N ASN A 41 -0.92 -1.11 12.71
CA ASN A 41 -2.16 -1.67 13.25
C ASN A 41 -2.11 -3.21 13.17
N GLN A 42 -3.26 -3.87 13.27
CA GLN A 42 -3.42 -5.33 13.15
C GLN A 42 -4.34 -5.67 11.97
N LEU A 43 -4.37 -4.82 10.94
CA LEU A 43 -5.28 -4.98 9.80
C LEU A 43 -4.97 -6.26 9.04
N THR A 44 -5.95 -7.15 8.94
CA THR A 44 -5.95 -8.29 8.03
C THR A 44 -6.69 -7.97 6.73
N THR A 45 -7.56 -6.96 6.77
CA THR A 45 -8.31 -6.45 5.61
C THR A 45 -8.32 -4.93 5.60
N LEU A 46 -8.19 -4.35 4.41
CA LEU A 46 -8.30 -2.92 4.15
C LEU A 46 -9.07 -2.70 2.85
N THR A 47 -10.16 -1.95 2.90
CA THR A 47 -10.99 -1.64 1.73
C THR A 47 -10.93 -0.16 1.41
N VAL A 48 -10.27 0.19 0.30
CA VAL A 48 -10.13 1.56 -0.23
C VAL A 48 -10.92 1.78 -1.53
N GLN A 49 -11.76 0.83 -1.90
CA GLN A 49 -12.57 0.91 -3.12
C GLN A 49 -13.44 2.17 -3.16
N GLY A 50 -13.40 2.91 -4.25
CA GLY A 50 -14.18 4.15 -4.42
C GLY A 50 -13.56 5.39 -3.79
N CYS A 51 -12.35 5.29 -3.23
CA CYS A 51 -11.57 6.45 -2.76
C CYS A 51 -10.87 7.13 -3.95
N THR A 52 -11.64 7.74 -4.84
CA THR A 52 -11.16 8.26 -6.13
C THR A 52 -10.17 9.43 -6.00
N ALA A 53 -10.22 10.16 -4.89
CA ALA A 53 -9.30 11.26 -4.60
C ALA A 53 -8.04 10.81 -3.84
N LEU A 54 -7.88 9.51 -3.51
CA LEU A 54 -6.80 9.02 -2.66
C LEU A 54 -5.44 9.17 -3.34
N LYS A 55 -4.58 10.03 -2.78
CA LYS A 55 -3.23 10.36 -3.25
C LYS A 55 -2.14 9.61 -2.49
N ALA A 56 -2.35 9.40 -1.19
CA ALA A 56 -1.39 8.75 -0.30
C ALA A 56 -2.07 7.69 0.55
N LEU A 57 -1.49 6.47 0.53
CA LEU A 57 -1.89 5.34 1.36
C LEU A 57 -0.67 4.82 2.10
N GLU A 58 -0.68 4.91 3.44
CA GLU A 58 0.30 4.28 4.31
C GLU A 58 -0.40 3.18 5.12
N CYS A 59 -0.18 1.93 4.71
CA CYS A 59 -0.75 0.73 5.34
C CYS A 59 0.33 -0.27 5.78
N ASN A 60 1.58 0.18 5.84
CA ASN A 60 2.71 -0.62 6.29
C ASN A 60 2.56 -1.04 7.77
N GLY A 61 3.24 -2.13 8.18
CA GLY A 61 3.17 -2.62 9.57
C GLY A 61 1.78 -3.14 9.94
N ASN A 62 1.23 -4.01 9.11
CA ASN A 62 -0.07 -4.67 9.32
C ASN A 62 0.02 -6.18 9.02
N GLY A 63 -1.09 -6.86 8.93
CA GLY A 63 -1.20 -8.28 8.59
C GLY A 63 -1.86 -8.54 7.23
N LEU A 64 -1.80 -7.58 6.30
CA LEU A 64 -2.49 -7.67 5.02
C LEU A 64 -1.89 -8.77 4.14
N THR A 65 -2.73 -9.67 3.66
CA THR A 65 -2.36 -10.70 2.67
C THR A 65 -2.72 -10.30 1.24
N SER A 66 -3.56 -9.27 1.09
CA SER A 66 -3.93 -8.67 -0.18
C SER A 66 -4.22 -7.19 0.00
N LEU A 67 -4.07 -6.42 -1.07
CA LEU A 67 -4.43 -5.02 -1.13
C LEU A 67 -4.98 -4.70 -2.51
N ASN A 68 -6.18 -4.15 -2.58
CA ASN A 68 -6.83 -3.75 -3.82
C ASN A 68 -6.83 -2.22 -3.92
N VAL A 69 -6.03 -1.69 -4.85
CA VAL A 69 -5.93 -0.25 -5.15
C VAL A 69 -6.56 0.09 -6.52
N GLN A 70 -7.31 -0.83 -7.09
CA GLN A 70 -8.08 -0.60 -8.31
C GLN A 70 -9.05 0.57 -8.10
N ASN A 71 -9.20 1.41 -9.11
CA ASN A 71 -10.06 2.62 -9.06
C ASN A 71 -9.60 3.69 -8.05
N CYS A 72 -8.29 3.74 -7.75
CA CYS A 72 -7.66 4.86 -7.05
C CYS A 72 -6.78 5.68 -8.04
N PRO A 73 -7.37 6.40 -9.02
CA PRO A 73 -6.63 7.04 -10.11
C PRO A 73 -5.71 8.17 -9.66
N ALA A 74 -5.98 8.73 -8.50
CA ALA A 74 -5.17 9.81 -7.93
C ALA A 74 -3.94 9.30 -7.15
N LEU A 75 -3.81 7.97 -6.92
CA LEU A 75 -2.76 7.41 -6.07
C LEU A 75 -1.36 7.71 -6.63
N ARG A 76 -0.48 8.23 -5.75
CA ARG A 76 0.91 8.62 -6.06
C ARG A 76 1.90 8.12 -5.02
N ARG A 77 1.42 7.74 -3.83
CA ARG A 77 2.25 7.26 -2.73
C ARG A 77 1.61 6.04 -2.09
N LEU A 78 2.36 4.93 -2.04
CA LEU A 78 1.95 3.70 -1.39
C LEU A 78 3.08 3.18 -0.51
N TYR A 79 2.82 3.03 0.80
CA TYR A 79 3.70 2.34 1.74
C TYR A 79 2.99 1.07 2.20
N CYS A 80 3.52 -0.08 1.82
CA CYS A 80 2.92 -1.39 2.12
C CYS A 80 3.92 -2.43 2.65
N ASP A 81 5.11 -1.98 3.03
CA ASP A 81 6.12 -2.82 3.70
C ASP A 81 5.60 -3.41 5.02
N ARG A 82 6.24 -4.45 5.54
CA ARG A 82 5.88 -5.11 6.81
C ARG A 82 4.40 -5.55 6.85
N ASN A 83 4.00 -6.31 5.84
CA ASN A 83 2.69 -6.98 5.75
C ASN A 83 2.90 -8.48 5.52
N LYS A 84 1.97 -9.15 4.85
CA LYS A 84 2.03 -10.56 4.44
C LYS A 84 1.67 -10.72 2.96
N LEU A 85 2.07 -9.75 2.14
CA LEU A 85 1.77 -9.71 0.70
C LEU A 85 2.70 -10.69 -0.03
N ASN A 86 2.12 -11.71 -0.66
CA ASN A 86 2.86 -12.67 -1.47
C ASN A 86 3.07 -12.17 -2.91
N ALA A 87 3.74 -12.97 -3.74
CA ALA A 87 4.01 -12.66 -5.14
C ALA A 87 2.73 -12.36 -5.93
N GLN A 88 1.66 -13.12 -5.71
CA GLN A 88 0.38 -12.91 -6.40
C GLN A 88 -0.28 -11.59 -5.98
N ALA A 89 -0.22 -11.25 -4.69
CA ALA A 89 -0.73 -9.97 -4.19
C ALA A 89 0.00 -8.79 -4.83
N PHE A 90 1.33 -8.85 -4.93
CA PHE A 90 2.11 -7.81 -5.62
C PHE A 90 1.85 -7.75 -7.12
N THR A 91 1.69 -8.89 -7.79
CA THR A 91 1.30 -8.91 -9.22
C THR A 91 0.01 -8.12 -9.44
N LYS A 92 -0.99 -8.33 -8.56
CA LYS A 92 -2.25 -7.59 -8.62
C LYS A 92 -2.06 -6.11 -8.30
N ILE A 93 -1.35 -5.77 -7.22
CA ILE A 93 -1.08 -4.36 -6.84
C ILE A 93 -0.45 -3.62 -8.02
N PHE A 94 0.62 -4.15 -8.62
CA PHE A 94 1.30 -3.50 -9.74
C PHE A 94 0.40 -3.38 -10.98
N GLY A 95 -0.46 -4.37 -11.21
CA GLY A 95 -1.50 -4.31 -12.26
C GLY A 95 -2.51 -3.18 -12.01
N ASP A 96 -2.90 -2.96 -10.77
CA ASP A 96 -3.93 -2.00 -10.36
C ASP A 96 -3.40 -0.56 -10.21
N LEU A 97 -2.06 -0.36 -10.00
CA LEU A 97 -1.48 0.97 -9.87
C LEU A 97 -1.80 1.85 -11.09
N PRO A 98 -2.25 3.10 -10.89
CA PRO A 98 -2.50 4.02 -11.99
C PRO A 98 -1.22 4.43 -12.70
N SER A 99 -1.33 4.83 -13.97
CA SER A 99 -0.25 5.52 -14.67
C SER A 99 -0.13 6.95 -14.13
N VAL A 100 1.09 7.38 -13.83
CA VAL A 100 1.36 8.65 -13.15
C VAL A 100 2.54 9.36 -13.81
N THR A 101 2.75 10.65 -13.51
CA THR A 101 3.98 11.34 -13.89
C THR A 101 5.16 10.84 -13.06
N ILE A 102 4.93 10.68 -11.77
CA ILE A 102 5.85 10.06 -10.81
C ILE A 102 5.05 9.52 -9.62
N GLY A 103 5.29 8.25 -9.26
CA GLY A 103 4.73 7.61 -8.08
C GLY A 103 5.83 7.01 -7.20
N PHE A 104 5.52 6.78 -5.93
CA PHE A 104 6.43 6.19 -4.95
C PHE A 104 5.77 5.02 -4.25
N CYS A 105 6.43 3.86 -4.25
CA CYS A 105 5.95 2.66 -3.56
C CYS A 105 7.08 2.07 -2.72
N VAL A 106 6.85 1.89 -1.42
CA VAL A 106 7.74 1.14 -0.53
C VAL A 106 7.16 -0.24 -0.33
N LEU A 107 7.91 -1.27 -0.75
CA LEU A 107 7.46 -2.65 -0.89
C LEU A 107 7.78 -3.52 0.33
N TYR A 108 9.02 -3.40 0.86
CA TYR A 108 9.50 -4.21 1.98
C TYR A 108 10.66 -3.54 2.71
N THR A 109 11.07 -4.12 3.84
CA THR A 109 12.20 -3.66 4.64
C THR A 109 13.19 -4.79 4.89
N GLU A 110 14.48 -4.47 4.83
CA GLU A 110 15.59 -5.32 5.30
C GLU A 110 16.18 -4.79 6.62
N LYS A 111 15.53 -3.78 7.23
CA LYS A 111 16.02 -3.13 8.46
C LYS A 111 16.22 -4.16 9.57
N ALA A 112 17.40 -4.17 10.18
CA ALA A 112 17.74 -5.05 11.27
C ALA A 112 16.75 -4.93 12.46
N GLY A 113 16.31 -6.06 13.00
CA GLY A 113 15.36 -6.11 14.11
C GLY A 113 13.90 -5.85 13.74
N VAL A 114 13.58 -5.69 12.46
CA VAL A 114 12.22 -5.51 11.95
C VAL A 114 11.79 -6.77 11.19
N SER A 115 10.63 -7.33 11.57
CA SER A 115 10.07 -8.47 10.84
C SER A 115 9.38 -8.01 9.57
N GLU A 116 9.77 -8.59 8.43
CA GLU A 116 9.12 -8.42 7.14
C GLU A 116 8.40 -9.71 6.75
N GLY A 117 7.14 -9.60 6.35
CA GLY A 117 6.34 -10.74 5.92
C GLY A 117 5.99 -10.71 4.44
N ASN A 118 6.36 -9.64 3.74
CA ASN A 118 6.10 -9.50 2.31
C ASN A 118 7.07 -10.35 1.47
N HIS A 119 6.63 -10.68 0.25
CA HIS A 119 7.50 -11.19 -0.79
C HIS A 119 8.56 -10.14 -1.16
N THR A 120 9.81 -10.57 -1.32
CA THR A 120 10.98 -9.68 -1.51
C THR A 120 11.74 -9.90 -2.83
N ASP A 121 11.43 -10.99 -3.55
CA ASP A 121 12.03 -11.29 -4.85
C ASP A 121 11.09 -10.93 -6.00
N PHE A 122 11.35 -9.80 -6.67
CA PHE A 122 10.55 -9.32 -7.80
C PHE A 122 11.11 -9.74 -9.17
N THR A 123 12.06 -10.67 -9.20
CA THR A 123 12.59 -11.27 -10.42
C THR A 123 11.84 -12.53 -10.84
N ALA A 124 11.05 -13.11 -9.95
CA ALA A 124 10.24 -14.31 -10.15
C ALA A 124 8.95 -14.27 -9.31
N PRO A 125 7.87 -14.92 -9.71
CA PRO A 125 7.67 -15.59 -11.00
C PRO A 125 7.52 -14.60 -12.18
N PRO A 126 7.53 -15.07 -13.45
CA PRO A 126 7.52 -14.18 -14.63
C PRO A 126 6.38 -13.16 -14.66
N ALA A 127 5.20 -13.53 -14.19
CA ALA A 127 4.06 -12.60 -14.11
C ALA A 127 4.31 -11.44 -13.14
N LEU A 128 4.94 -11.71 -11.99
CA LEU A 128 5.33 -10.68 -11.04
C LEU A 128 6.43 -9.78 -11.61
N GLN A 129 7.46 -10.37 -12.20
CA GLN A 129 8.55 -9.63 -12.83
C GLN A 129 8.00 -8.68 -13.91
N SER A 130 7.13 -9.16 -14.78
CA SER A 130 6.51 -8.35 -15.85
C SER A 130 5.67 -7.22 -15.27
N ALA A 131 4.84 -7.48 -14.26
CA ALA A 131 4.00 -6.48 -13.61
C ALA A 131 4.86 -5.42 -12.89
N PHE A 132 5.94 -5.82 -12.22
CA PHE A 132 6.89 -4.93 -11.55
C PHE A 132 7.59 -4.01 -12.55
N GLN A 133 8.11 -4.56 -13.65
CA GLN A 133 8.76 -3.75 -14.70
C GLN A 133 7.77 -2.81 -15.38
N ASN A 134 6.55 -3.25 -15.67
CA ASN A 134 5.51 -2.39 -16.23
C ASN A 134 5.18 -1.21 -15.29
N ALA A 135 5.04 -1.47 -14.00
CA ALA A 135 4.78 -0.42 -13.01
C ALA A 135 5.91 0.63 -12.98
N LYS A 136 7.18 0.20 -13.11
CA LYS A 136 8.34 1.11 -13.16
C LYS A 136 8.42 1.89 -14.46
N THR A 137 8.39 1.22 -15.60
CA THR A 137 8.75 1.80 -16.89
C THR A 137 7.59 2.50 -17.58
N VAL A 138 6.39 1.90 -17.53
CA VAL A 138 5.19 2.42 -18.20
C VAL A 138 4.38 3.30 -17.27
N LYS A 139 4.09 2.82 -16.06
CA LYS A 139 3.26 3.56 -15.10
C LYS A 139 4.03 4.60 -14.28
N LYS A 140 5.36 4.65 -14.40
CA LYS A 140 6.25 5.66 -13.77
C LYS A 140 6.26 5.63 -12.24
N TRP A 141 6.17 4.44 -11.66
CA TRP A 141 6.32 4.25 -10.23
C TRP A 141 7.79 3.95 -9.87
N LYS A 142 8.33 4.70 -8.92
CA LYS A 142 9.60 4.40 -8.28
C LYS A 142 9.37 3.41 -7.14
N MET A 143 10.07 2.28 -7.18
CA MET A 143 9.94 1.20 -6.21
C MET A 143 11.09 1.25 -5.22
N TYR A 144 10.78 1.20 -3.94
CA TYR A 144 11.75 1.31 -2.85
C TYR A 144 11.65 0.14 -1.89
N LYS A 145 12.79 -0.15 -1.25
CA LYS A 145 12.87 -0.93 -0.02
C LYS A 145 13.58 -0.11 1.05
N TYR A 146 13.43 -0.46 2.32
CA TYR A 146 14.35 -0.02 3.35
C TYR A 146 15.51 -1.00 3.46
N ASP A 147 16.74 -0.50 3.43
CA ASP A 147 17.95 -1.29 3.64
C ASP A 147 18.15 -1.70 5.13
N THR A 148 19.23 -2.42 5.43
CA THR A 148 19.55 -2.88 6.79
C THR A 148 19.72 -1.76 7.81
N ALA A 149 20.07 -0.55 7.36
CA ALA A 149 20.16 0.65 8.19
C ALA A 149 18.81 1.41 8.30
N GLY A 150 17.79 0.98 7.55
CA GLY A 150 16.49 1.62 7.49
C GLY A 150 16.43 2.85 6.57
N LYS A 151 17.34 2.95 5.61
CA LYS A 151 17.33 3.97 4.56
C LYS A 151 16.53 3.49 3.36
N ALA A 152 15.68 4.36 2.80
CA ALA A 152 14.97 4.05 1.57
C ALA A 152 15.94 3.98 0.38
N VAL A 153 15.92 2.88 -0.35
CA VAL A 153 16.76 2.59 -1.52
C VAL A 153 15.86 2.24 -2.70
N GLU A 154 16.08 2.90 -3.84
CA GLU A 154 15.35 2.60 -5.08
C GLU A 154 15.81 1.28 -5.68
N MET A 155 14.86 0.47 -6.14
CA MET A 155 15.06 -0.87 -6.71
C MET A 155 15.07 -0.86 -8.23
#